data_7b594f87638befbff863e6420edbb430
#
_entry.id   7b594f87638befbff863e6420edbb430
#
_cell.length_a   1.000
_cell.length_b   1.000
_cell.length_c   1.000
_cell.angle_alpha   90.00
_cell.angle_beta   90.00
_cell.angle_gamma   90.00
#
_symmetry.space_group_name_H-M   'P 1'
#
loop_
_entity.id
_entity.type
_entity.pdbx_description
1 polymer ?
#
loop_
_entity_poly.entity_id
_entity_poly.type
_entity_poly.pdbx_seq_one_letter_code
_entity_poly.pdbx_strand_id
1 'polypeptide(L)'
;MTGGGADATRAADLVRGQERIANASESRQGGAAGALSVRLLCEQDVPAAAAVLARAFADEPAKRALFGNEQDSRPPFADASTRTRFAEAAARGRLRAALPYAAVHVAELDGTIAGVAMWYPPGVKPAALPITAVVPALLTSGTRVLSLIAHLAGSLWRDRSALRRVLVARTEAAKAAARGPSWCLAVLGTDPDYRGRGVARRLLERTLERCDVEGLPAWLETTEGTTAAMYERFGFETVAAMAGGVLLPGLWVMRREAPERSHQADRSGALVISDQEEARRAR
;
A
#
# COMPACT_ATOMS: atom_id res chain seq x y z
N MET A 1 -24.44 -3.11 -15.63
CA MET A 1 -23.07 -3.61 -15.32
C MET A 1 -22.74 -3.36 -13.83
N THR A 2 -23.43 -4.05 -12.90
CA THR A 2 -23.40 -3.77 -11.45
C THR A 2 -22.87 -4.94 -10.61
N GLY A 3 -22.23 -5.96 -11.21
CA GLY A 3 -21.75 -7.14 -10.49
C GLY A 3 -20.38 -7.02 -9.79
N GLY A 4 -19.51 -6.09 -10.22
CA GLY A 4 -18.12 -6.02 -9.72
C GLY A 4 -17.95 -5.48 -8.28
N GLY A 5 -18.90 -4.72 -7.78
CA GLY A 5 -18.81 -4.11 -6.44
C GLY A 5 -19.10 -5.11 -5.31
N ALA A 6 -20.05 -6.00 -5.50
CA ALA A 6 -20.43 -7.00 -4.51
C ALA A 6 -19.32 -8.06 -4.33
N ASP A 7 -18.67 -8.48 -5.41
CA ASP A 7 -17.57 -9.45 -5.34
C ASP A 7 -16.32 -8.87 -4.67
N ALA A 8 -15.99 -7.61 -4.92
CA ALA A 8 -14.88 -6.93 -4.27
C ALA A 8 -15.10 -6.78 -2.76
N THR A 9 -16.32 -6.43 -2.34
CA THR A 9 -16.67 -6.33 -0.92
C THR A 9 -16.59 -7.70 -0.24
N ARG A 10 -17.07 -8.75 -0.90
CA ARG A 10 -17.05 -10.12 -0.37
C ARG A 10 -15.62 -10.65 -0.24
N ALA A 11 -14.74 -10.38 -1.21
CA ALA A 11 -13.33 -10.72 -1.13
C ALA A 11 -12.63 -10.00 0.03
N ALA A 12 -12.89 -8.70 0.21
CA ALA A 12 -12.34 -7.93 1.32
C ALA A 12 -12.87 -8.40 2.69
N ASP A 13 -14.13 -8.82 2.79
CA ASP A 13 -14.72 -9.35 4.02
C ASP A 13 -14.11 -10.70 4.42
N LEU A 14 -13.87 -11.58 3.45
CA LEU A 14 -13.18 -12.85 3.68
C LEU A 14 -11.75 -12.63 4.19
N VAL A 15 -11.01 -11.71 3.57
CA VAL A 15 -9.66 -11.33 4.00
C VAL A 15 -9.66 -10.82 5.44
N ARG A 16 -10.55 -9.90 5.78
CA ARG A 16 -10.68 -9.34 7.13
C ARG A 16 -11.13 -10.37 8.17
N GLY A 17 -12.03 -11.26 7.79
CA GLY A 17 -12.49 -12.35 8.66
C GLY A 17 -11.35 -13.28 9.05
N GLN A 18 -10.54 -13.71 8.10
CA GLN A 18 -9.38 -14.56 8.34
C GLN A 18 -8.29 -13.87 9.17
N GLU A 19 -8.02 -12.59 8.89
CA GLU A 19 -7.03 -11.82 9.63
C GLU A 19 -7.47 -11.49 11.06
N ARG A 20 -8.76 -11.27 11.30
CA ARG A 20 -9.30 -11.12 12.67
C ARG A 20 -9.07 -12.38 13.51
N ILE A 21 -9.22 -13.57 12.93
CA ILE A 21 -8.97 -14.84 13.61
C ILE A 21 -7.47 -14.98 13.90
N ALA A 22 -6.60 -14.67 12.95
CA ALA A 22 -5.15 -14.71 13.13
C ALA A 22 -4.67 -13.72 14.21
N ASN A 23 -5.15 -12.47 14.19
CA ASN A 23 -4.82 -11.48 15.20
C ASN A 23 -5.32 -11.83 16.60
N ALA A 24 -6.49 -12.47 16.71
CA ALA A 24 -7.02 -12.92 17.99
C ALA A 24 -6.15 -14.03 18.63
N SER A 25 -5.46 -14.84 17.82
CA SER A 25 -4.51 -15.84 18.31
C SER A 25 -3.17 -15.21 18.75
N GLU A 26 -2.67 -14.21 18.04
CA GLU A 26 -1.43 -13.49 18.38
C GLU A 26 -1.58 -12.59 19.63
N SER A 27 -2.74 -11.94 19.81
CA SER A 27 -3.02 -11.10 20.99
C SER A 27 -3.05 -11.90 22.31
N ARG A 28 -3.25 -13.22 22.25
CA ARG A 28 -3.22 -14.12 23.43
C ARG A 28 -1.79 -14.51 23.84
N GLN A 29 -0.81 -14.29 22.98
CA GLN A 29 0.61 -14.55 23.29
C GLN A 29 1.26 -13.26 23.79
N GLY A 30 0.83 -12.77 24.94
CA GLY A 30 1.26 -11.57 25.66
C GLY A 30 2.57 -10.95 25.18
N GLY A 31 2.48 -9.84 24.44
CA GLY A 31 3.65 -9.11 23.96
C GLY A 31 4.50 -8.61 25.13
N ALA A 32 5.76 -9.00 25.17
CA ALA A 32 6.74 -8.41 26.06
C ALA A 32 6.84 -6.91 25.74
N ALA A 33 7.01 -6.07 26.77
CA ALA A 33 7.27 -4.63 26.59
C ALA A 33 8.47 -4.44 25.65
N GLY A 34 8.32 -3.63 24.59
CA GLY A 34 9.33 -3.43 23.55
C GLY A 34 9.16 -4.27 22.28
N ALA A 35 8.16 -5.15 22.22
CA ALA A 35 7.94 -5.99 21.05
C ALA A 35 7.22 -5.22 19.93
N LEU A 36 7.77 -5.28 18.71
CA LEU A 36 7.13 -4.79 17.50
C LEU A 36 6.02 -5.77 17.08
N SER A 37 4.78 -5.34 17.16
CA SER A 37 3.60 -6.11 16.77
C SER A 37 2.91 -5.52 15.54
N VAL A 38 2.23 -6.36 14.75
CA VAL A 38 1.46 -5.93 13.57
C VAL A 38 0.03 -6.45 13.72
N ARG A 39 -0.94 -5.56 13.57
CA ARG A 39 -2.36 -5.88 13.61
C ARG A 39 -3.16 -5.12 12.56
N LEU A 40 -4.41 -5.50 12.35
CA LEU A 40 -5.33 -4.72 11.51
C LEU A 40 -5.64 -3.36 12.16
N LEU A 41 -5.79 -2.35 11.30
CA LEU A 41 -6.27 -1.02 11.66
C LEU A 41 -7.74 -1.09 12.10
N CYS A 42 -8.05 -0.51 13.24
CA CYS A 42 -9.42 -0.23 13.68
C CYS A 42 -9.81 1.22 13.37
N GLU A 43 -11.10 1.54 13.30
CA GLU A 43 -11.57 2.90 13.01
C GLU A 43 -11.04 3.94 14.02
N GLN A 44 -10.92 3.56 15.29
CA GLN A 44 -10.36 4.39 16.35
C GLN A 44 -8.88 4.75 16.14
N ASP A 45 -8.14 3.93 15.38
CA ASP A 45 -6.71 4.14 15.09
C ASP A 45 -6.48 5.13 13.94
N VAL A 46 -7.53 5.38 13.12
CA VAL A 46 -7.42 6.19 11.90
C VAL A 46 -6.75 7.55 12.14
N PRO A 47 -7.04 8.31 13.22
CA PRO A 47 -6.35 9.58 13.47
C PRO A 47 -4.84 9.41 13.66
N ALA A 48 -4.42 8.44 14.48
CA ALA A 48 -3.00 8.18 14.76
C ALA A 48 -2.27 7.65 13.52
N ALA A 49 -2.86 6.69 12.80
CA ALA A 49 -2.33 6.15 11.56
C ALA A 49 -2.18 7.23 10.47
N ALA A 50 -3.14 8.16 10.38
CA ALA A 50 -3.08 9.28 9.44
C ALA A 50 -1.95 10.25 9.78
N ALA A 51 -1.71 10.54 11.07
CA ALA A 51 -0.60 11.35 11.52
C ALA A 51 0.75 10.70 11.18
N VAL A 52 0.88 9.38 11.37
CA VAL A 52 2.06 8.61 10.94
C VAL A 52 2.30 8.76 9.44
N LEU A 53 1.28 8.55 8.61
CA LEU A 53 1.39 8.69 7.16
C LEU A 53 1.73 10.13 6.73
N ALA A 54 1.17 11.14 7.40
CA ALA A 54 1.48 12.53 7.12
C ALA A 54 2.97 12.84 7.35
N ARG A 55 3.56 12.35 8.45
CA ARG A 55 4.99 12.48 8.75
C ARG A 55 5.86 11.61 7.85
N ALA A 56 5.47 10.35 7.63
CA ALA A 56 6.23 9.42 6.80
C ALA A 56 6.48 9.95 5.39
N PHE A 57 5.48 10.64 4.82
CA PHE A 57 5.50 11.18 3.46
C PHE A 57 5.73 12.70 3.40
N ALA A 58 6.14 13.34 4.50
CA ALA A 58 6.35 14.79 4.53
C ALA A 58 7.32 15.25 3.43
N ASP A 59 8.40 14.48 3.22
CA ASP A 59 9.49 14.80 2.30
C ASP A 59 9.36 14.11 0.93
N GLU A 60 8.21 13.47 0.65
CA GLU A 60 8.03 12.75 -0.62
C GLU A 60 8.14 13.69 -1.83
N PRO A 61 8.89 13.30 -2.90
CA PRO A 61 9.07 14.13 -4.09
C PRO A 61 7.76 14.58 -4.74
N ALA A 62 6.74 13.73 -4.74
CA ALA A 62 5.42 14.08 -5.25
C ALA A 62 4.76 15.21 -4.46
N LYS A 63 4.90 15.22 -3.13
CA LYS A 63 4.42 16.31 -2.28
C LYS A 63 5.24 17.57 -2.45
N ARG A 64 6.57 17.47 -2.57
CA ARG A 64 7.43 18.63 -2.86
C ARG A 64 7.06 19.26 -4.19
N ALA A 65 6.79 18.48 -5.22
CA ALA A 65 6.33 18.99 -6.52
C ALA A 65 4.97 19.71 -6.41
N LEU A 66 4.08 19.26 -5.53
CA LEU A 66 2.74 19.83 -5.36
C LEU A 66 2.72 21.06 -4.45
N PHE A 67 3.48 21.05 -3.35
CA PHE A 67 3.43 22.08 -2.30
C PHE A 67 4.62 23.07 -2.33
N GLY A 68 5.65 22.80 -3.13
CA GLY A 68 6.91 23.53 -3.13
C GLY A 68 7.87 23.11 -2.02
N ASN A 69 9.12 23.54 -2.09
CA ASN A 69 10.10 23.41 -1.02
C ASN A 69 9.80 24.41 0.10
N GLU A 70 10.39 24.24 1.29
CA GLU A 70 10.24 25.17 2.42
C GLU A 70 10.63 26.62 2.06
N GLN A 71 11.59 26.79 1.15
CA GLN A 71 12.06 28.10 0.66
C GLN A 71 11.19 28.72 -0.43
N ASP A 72 10.45 27.90 -1.20
CA ASP A 72 9.61 28.32 -2.34
C ASP A 72 8.12 28.03 -2.11
N SER A 73 7.70 27.86 -0.87
CA SER A 73 6.32 27.51 -0.53
C SER A 73 5.35 28.59 -1.02
N ARG A 74 4.52 28.21 -1.98
CA ARG A 74 3.48 29.10 -2.52
C ARG A 74 2.22 29.06 -1.64
N PRO A 75 1.55 30.21 -1.41
CA PRO A 75 0.24 30.16 -0.78
C PRO A 75 -0.70 29.18 -1.53
N PRO A 76 -1.55 28.38 -0.84
CA PRO A 76 -1.93 28.47 0.56
C PRO A 76 -1.08 27.63 1.55
N PHE A 77 -0.05 26.91 1.09
CA PHE A 77 0.72 25.94 1.86
C PHE A 77 2.08 26.47 2.35
N ALA A 78 2.22 27.81 2.45
CA ALA A 78 3.45 28.42 2.93
C ALA A 78 3.79 28.02 4.39
N ASP A 79 2.78 27.68 5.19
CA ASP A 79 2.92 27.33 6.59
C ASP A 79 2.95 25.83 6.79
N ALA A 80 3.95 25.33 7.53
CA ALA A 80 4.16 23.92 7.80
C ALA A 80 2.96 23.26 8.50
N SER A 81 2.31 23.98 9.41
CA SER A 81 1.16 23.46 10.15
C SER A 81 -0.05 23.21 9.25
N THR A 82 -0.26 24.07 8.25
CA THR A 82 -1.32 23.90 7.23
C THR A 82 -1.03 22.71 6.34
N ARG A 83 0.24 22.52 5.91
CA ARG A 83 0.66 21.33 5.14
C ARG A 83 0.40 20.04 5.90
N THR A 84 0.80 20.00 7.19
CA THR A 84 0.61 18.81 8.05
C THR A 84 -0.87 18.49 8.22
N ARG A 85 -1.70 19.49 8.58
CA ARG A 85 -3.15 19.30 8.73
C ARG A 85 -3.82 18.81 7.47
N PHE A 86 -3.42 19.34 6.30
CA PHE A 86 -3.91 18.88 5.01
C PHE A 86 -3.49 17.43 4.73
N ALA A 87 -2.23 17.09 4.96
CA ALA A 87 -1.70 15.73 4.77
C ALA A 87 -2.41 14.72 5.67
N GLU A 88 -2.64 15.06 6.95
CA GLU A 88 -3.38 14.21 7.88
C GLU A 88 -4.84 14.04 7.46
N ALA A 89 -5.52 15.11 7.04
CA ALA A 89 -6.91 15.05 6.60
C ALA A 89 -7.05 14.17 5.34
N ALA A 90 -6.14 14.32 4.37
CA ALA A 90 -6.10 13.49 3.18
C ALA A 90 -5.80 12.00 3.51
N ALA A 91 -4.86 11.74 4.42
CA ALA A 91 -4.55 10.40 4.90
C ALA A 91 -5.74 9.75 5.62
N ARG A 92 -6.44 10.50 6.50
CA ARG A 92 -7.68 10.03 7.16
C ARG A 92 -8.75 9.65 6.15
N GLY A 93 -8.99 10.52 5.17
CA GLY A 93 -9.95 10.24 4.11
C GLY A 93 -9.60 9.00 3.30
N ARG A 94 -8.31 8.82 2.97
CA ARG A 94 -7.81 7.66 2.24
C ARG A 94 -7.96 6.36 3.04
N LEU A 95 -7.59 6.38 4.33
CA LEU A 95 -7.71 5.22 5.21
C LEU A 95 -9.18 4.80 5.36
N ARG A 96 -10.09 5.73 5.66
CA ARG A 96 -11.53 5.45 5.78
C ARG A 96 -12.12 4.90 4.49
N ALA A 97 -11.77 5.48 3.35
CA ALA A 97 -12.25 5.00 2.06
C ALA A 97 -11.71 3.59 1.72
N ALA A 98 -10.53 3.24 2.21
CA ALA A 98 -9.90 1.94 1.97
C ALA A 98 -10.39 0.85 2.93
N LEU A 99 -10.74 1.18 4.18
CA LEU A 99 -11.13 0.21 5.21
C LEU A 99 -12.18 -0.84 4.76
N PRO A 100 -13.19 -0.52 3.93
CA PRO A 100 -14.13 -1.53 3.44
C PRO A 100 -13.52 -2.53 2.45
N TYR A 101 -12.41 -2.20 1.79
CA TYR A 101 -11.92 -2.93 0.62
C TYR A 101 -10.47 -3.40 0.72
N ALA A 102 -9.71 -2.88 1.69
CA ALA A 102 -8.28 -3.14 1.83
C ALA A 102 -7.95 -3.77 3.18
N ALA A 103 -6.88 -4.56 3.23
CA ALA A 103 -6.22 -4.95 4.46
C ALA A 103 -5.28 -3.80 4.87
N VAL A 104 -5.63 -3.09 5.91
CA VAL A 104 -4.80 -2.01 6.44
C VAL A 104 -4.17 -2.50 7.75
N HIS A 105 -2.85 -2.65 7.74
CA HIS A 105 -2.08 -3.07 8.91
C HIS A 105 -1.41 -1.87 9.57
N VAL A 106 -1.36 -1.88 10.89
CA VAL A 106 -0.54 -0.99 11.69
C VAL A 106 0.52 -1.78 12.43
N ALA A 107 1.72 -1.23 12.48
CA ALA A 107 2.79 -1.73 13.33
C ALA A 107 2.84 -0.88 14.59
N GLU A 108 2.81 -1.53 15.74
CA GLU A 108 2.90 -0.91 17.05
C GLU A 108 4.23 -1.26 17.72
N LEU A 109 4.86 -0.25 18.27
CA LEU A 109 6.03 -0.37 19.13
C LEU A 109 5.73 0.39 20.43
N ASP A 110 5.83 -0.29 21.56
CA ASP A 110 5.52 0.27 22.88
C ASP A 110 4.13 0.92 22.96
N GLY A 111 3.11 0.31 22.33
CA GLY A 111 1.73 0.80 22.31
C GLY A 111 1.51 2.02 21.40
N THR A 112 2.52 2.46 20.65
CA THR A 112 2.43 3.57 19.71
C THR A 112 2.45 3.07 18.28
N ILE A 113 1.54 3.57 17.43
CA ILE A 113 1.54 3.25 16.00
C ILE A 113 2.78 3.89 15.37
N ALA A 114 3.70 3.03 14.90
CA ALA A 114 4.98 3.40 14.31
C ALA A 114 4.99 3.28 12.78
N GLY A 115 4.01 2.57 12.19
CA GLY A 115 3.93 2.41 10.75
C GLY A 115 2.58 1.89 10.28
N VAL A 116 2.32 2.07 8.99
CA VAL A 116 1.05 1.69 8.34
C VAL A 116 1.34 1.07 6.98
N ALA A 117 0.71 -0.05 6.67
CA ALA A 117 0.69 -0.65 5.34
C ALA A 117 -0.75 -0.85 4.86
N MET A 118 -1.03 -0.51 3.61
CA MET A 118 -2.35 -0.69 2.99
C MET A 118 -2.23 -1.59 1.78
N TRP A 119 -2.90 -2.73 1.82
CA TRP A 119 -2.91 -3.72 0.77
C TRP A 119 -4.31 -3.94 0.21
N TYR A 120 -4.42 -3.93 -1.10
CA TYR A 120 -5.66 -4.33 -1.78
C TYR A 120 -5.56 -5.79 -2.19
N PRO A 121 -6.55 -6.62 -1.82
CA PRO A 121 -6.59 -8.03 -2.20
C PRO A 121 -6.85 -8.21 -3.69
N PRO A 122 -6.62 -9.42 -4.24
CA PRO A 122 -6.93 -9.76 -5.61
C PRO A 122 -8.36 -9.41 -6.00
N GLY A 123 -8.53 -8.83 -7.20
CA GLY A 123 -9.84 -8.41 -7.72
C GLY A 123 -10.31 -7.04 -7.24
N VAL A 124 -9.70 -6.48 -6.21
CA VAL A 124 -10.00 -5.12 -5.74
C VAL A 124 -9.01 -4.14 -6.38
N LYS A 125 -9.52 -3.18 -7.13
CA LYS A 125 -8.67 -2.12 -7.71
C LYS A 125 -8.39 -1.07 -6.64
N PRO A 126 -7.10 -0.64 -6.49
CA PRO A 126 -6.80 0.52 -5.65
C PRO A 126 -7.66 1.70 -6.11
N ALA A 127 -8.49 2.21 -5.21
CA ALA A 127 -9.27 3.40 -5.52
C ALA A 127 -8.29 4.55 -5.75
N ALA A 128 -8.40 5.22 -6.89
CA ALA A 128 -7.83 6.57 -7.04
C ALA A 128 -8.34 7.38 -5.85
N LEU A 129 -7.50 8.28 -5.30
CA LEU A 129 -7.89 9.14 -4.18
C LEU A 129 -9.31 9.67 -4.44
N PRO A 130 -10.33 9.27 -3.66
CA PRO A 130 -11.68 9.74 -3.93
C PRO A 130 -11.65 11.26 -3.75
N ILE A 131 -12.20 11.98 -4.70
CA ILE A 131 -12.34 13.46 -4.61
C ILE A 131 -12.97 13.84 -3.27
N THR A 132 -13.88 13.01 -2.76
CA THR A 132 -14.51 13.16 -1.44
C THR A 132 -13.52 13.10 -0.26
N ALA A 133 -12.36 12.44 -0.39
CA ALA A 133 -11.33 12.47 0.64
C ALA A 133 -10.51 13.77 0.63
N VAL A 134 -10.46 14.43 -0.53
CA VAL A 134 -9.73 15.70 -0.71
C VAL A 134 -10.61 16.90 -0.37
N VAL A 135 -11.93 16.81 -0.61
CA VAL A 135 -12.89 17.89 -0.37
C VAL A 135 -12.86 18.44 1.08
N PRO A 136 -12.89 17.61 2.14
CA PRO A 136 -12.80 18.15 3.52
C PRO A 136 -11.48 18.86 3.78
N ALA A 137 -10.39 18.36 3.23
CA ALA A 137 -9.08 19.00 3.33
C ALA A 137 -9.02 20.33 2.57
N LEU A 138 -9.72 20.41 1.43
CA LEU A 138 -9.90 21.65 0.66
C LEU A 138 -10.75 22.69 1.41
N LEU A 139 -11.85 22.27 2.02
CA LEU A 139 -12.76 23.15 2.77
C LEU A 139 -12.10 23.75 4.02
N THR A 140 -11.22 22.99 4.68
CA THR A 140 -10.47 23.47 5.85
C THR A 140 -9.32 24.41 5.49
N SER A 141 -8.89 24.45 4.23
CA SER A 141 -7.74 25.25 3.75
C SER A 141 -8.13 26.59 3.14
N GLY A 142 -9.41 26.93 3.06
CA GLY A 142 -9.92 28.23 2.58
C GLY A 142 -9.85 28.45 1.05
N THR A 143 -10.32 29.62 0.62
CA THR A 143 -10.47 30.01 -0.81
C THR A 143 -9.18 30.03 -1.63
N ARG A 144 -8.01 30.01 -0.98
CA ARG A 144 -6.69 30.01 -1.63
C ARG A 144 -6.37 28.71 -2.38
N VAL A 145 -7.06 27.60 -2.05
CA VAL A 145 -6.92 26.33 -2.76
C VAL A 145 -7.47 26.38 -4.17
N LEU A 146 -8.51 27.18 -4.42
CA LEU A 146 -9.06 27.37 -5.77
C LEU A 146 -8.03 27.98 -6.73
N SER A 147 -7.18 28.88 -6.25
CA SER A 147 -6.10 29.45 -7.06
C SER A 147 -5.00 28.42 -7.39
N LEU A 148 -4.70 27.50 -6.47
CA LEU A 148 -3.77 26.41 -6.72
C LEU A 148 -4.34 25.43 -7.75
N ILE A 149 -5.61 25.06 -7.62
CA ILE A 149 -6.30 24.19 -8.59
C ILE A 149 -6.30 24.85 -9.97
N ALA A 150 -6.60 26.14 -10.05
CA ALA A 150 -6.57 26.88 -11.30
C ALA A 150 -5.15 26.96 -11.90
N HIS A 151 -4.13 27.13 -11.07
CA HIS A 151 -2.73 27.17 -11.52
C HIS A 151 -2.25 25.78 -12.00
N LEU A 152 -2.56 24.73 -11.25
CA LEU A 152 -2.29 23.34 -11.64
C LEU A 152 -3.06 22.99 -12.92
N ALA A 153 -4.34 23.33 -13.01
CA ALA A 153 -5.14 23.14 -14.22
C ALA A 153 -4.52 23.89 -15.42
N GLY A 154 -4.06 25.13 -15.24
CA GLY A 154 -3.42 25.92 -16.28
C GLY A 154 -2.08 25.36 -16.74
N SER A 155 -1.27 24.79 -15.84
CA SER A 155 0.00 24.13 -16.20
C SER A 155 -0.24 22.76 -16.87
N LEU A 156 -1.24 22.02 -16.42
CA LEU A 156 -1.68 20.76 -17.04
C LEU A 156 -2.30 20.97 -18.42
N TRP A 157 -2.94 22.13 -18.65
CA TRP A 157 -3.51 22.49 -19.96
C TRP A 157 -2.45 22.78 -21.01
N ARG A 158 -1.31 23.34 -20.61
CA ARG A 158 -0.21 23.70 -21.53
C ARG A 158 0.49 22.49 -22.13
N ASP A 159 0.55 21.35 -21.41
CA ASP A 159 1.20 20.12 -21.89
C ASP A 159 0.35 18.86 -21.72
N ARG A 160 -0.92 18.95 -22.16
CA ARG A 160 -1.88 17.84 -22.09
C ARG A 160 -1.40 16.58 -22.79
N SER A 161 -0.62 16.73 -23.85
CA SER A 161 -0.14 15.57 -24.61
C SER A 161 0.94 14.79 -23.85
N ALA A 162 1.87 15.47 -23.19
CA ALA A 162 2.88 14.85 -22.36
C ALA A 162 2.25 14.19 -21.13
N LEU A 163 1.37 14.90 -20.42
CA LEU A 163 0.64 14.33 -19.29
C LEU A 163 -0.15 13.09 -19.68
N ARG A 164 -0.89 13.14 -20.81
CA ARG A 164 -1.65 11.98 -21.30
C ARG A 164 -0.72 10.79 -21.59
N ARG A 165 0.43 11.03 -22.25
CA ARG A 165 1.40 9.95 -22.52
C ARG A 165 1.89 9.28 -21.23
N VAL A 166 2.25 10.08 -20.23
CA VAL A 166 2.73 9.57 -18.92
C VAL A 166 1.64 8.81 -18.20
N LEU A 167 0.41 9.34 -18.16
CA LEU A 167 -0.72 8.66 -17.51
C LEU A 167 -1.07 7.34 -18.22
N VAL A 168 -1.03 7.30 -19.55
CA VAL A 168 -1.25 6.06 -20.32
C VAL A 168 -0.13 5.06 -20.03
N ALA A 169 1.14 5.48 -20.10
CA ALA A 169 2.28 4.61 -19.81
C ALA A 169 2.21 4.03 -18.38
N ARG A 170 1.86 4.87 -17.40
CA ARG A 170 1.66 4.45 -16.01
C ARG A 170 0.53 3.41 -15.89
N THR A 171 -0.59 3.66 -16.55
CA THR A 171 -1.73 2.75 -16.54
C THR A 171 -1.37 1.38 -17.15
N GLU A 172 -0.65 1.38 -18.26
CA GLU A 172 -0.22 0.13 -18.91
C GLU A 172 0.82 -0.62 -18.07
N ALA A 173 1.77 0.09 -17.44
CA ALA A 173 2.72 -0.51 -16.52
C ALA A 173 2.02 -1.15 -15.30
N ALA A 174 1.07 -0.45 -14.69
CA ALA A 174 0.27 -0.96 -13.58
C ALA A 174 -0.56 -2.19 -14.00
N LYS A 175 -1.17 -2.18 -15.20
CA LYS A 175 -1.88 -3.35 -15.74
C LYS A 175 -0.94 -4.53 -15.97
N ALA A 176 0.27 -4.27 -16.45
CA ALA A 176 1.27 -5.32 -16.66
C ALA A 176 1.72 -5.94 -15.33
N ALA A 177 1.88 -5.14 -14.28
CA ALA A 177 2.22 -5.62 -12.94
C ALA A 177 1.06 -6.36 -12.27
N ALA A 178 -0.18 -5.92 -12.50
CA ALA A 178 -1.41 -6.51 -11.95
C ALA A 178 -1.94 -7.71 -12.76
N ARG A 179 -1.11 -8.33 -13.60
CA ARG A 179 -1.54 -9.50 -14.39
C ARG A 179 -2.01 -10.64 -13.48
N GLY A 180 -3.24 -11.11 -13.71
CA GLY A 180 -3.88 -12.14 -12.90
C GLY A 180 -4.28 -11.65 -11.49
N PRO A 181 -4.83 -12.55 -10.67
CA PRO A 181 -5.11 -12.25 -9.27
C PRO A 181 -3.80 -11.91 -8.54
N SER A 182 -3.71 -10.73 -7.94
CA SER A 182 -2.50 -10.26 -7.28
C SER A 182 -2.82 -9.27 -6.17
N TRP A 183 -2.00 -9.26 -5.12
CA TRP A 183 -2.06 -8.27 -4.05
C TRP A 183 -1.41 -6.97 -4.50
N CYS A 184 -1.99 -5.82 -4.11
CA CYS A 184 -1.43 -4.50 -4.42
C CYS A 184 -1.07 -3.76 -3.13
N LEU A 185 0.22 -3.46 -2.93
CA LEU A 185 0.66 -2.55 -1.88
C LEU A 185 0.45 -1.11 -2.36
N ALA A 186 -0.54 -0.43 -1.79
CA ALA A 186 -0.90 0.93 -2.16
C ALA A 186 -0.28 2.00 -1.27
N VAL A 187 0.07 1.65 -0.03
CA VAL A 187 0.73 2.54 0.94
C VAL A 187 1.64 1.72 1.84
N LEU A 188 2.85 2.21 2.07
CA LEU A 188 3.73 1.77 3.15
C LEU A 188 4.39 3.02 3.73
N GLY A 189 4.12 3.32 4.99
CA GLY A 189 4.71 4.47 5.69
C GLY A 189 5.21 4.08 7.06
N THR A 190 6.44 4.50 7.38
CA THR A 190 7.02 4.38 8.73
C THR A 190 7.28 5.78 9.26
N ASP A 191 6.83 6.03 10.47
CA ASP A 191 7.10 7.27 11.18
C ASP A 191 8.62 7.52 11.23
N PRO A 192 9.10 8.72 10.88
CA PRO A 192 10.52 9.06 10.90
C PRO A 192 11.24 8.66 12.19
N ASP A 193 10.59 8.86 13.36
CA ASP A 193 11.17 8.56 14.67
C ASP A 193 11.35 7.06 14.94
N TYR A 194 10.73 6.20 14.13
CA TYR A 194 10.76 4.74 14.25
C TYR A 194 11.46 4.06 13.07
N ARG A 195 12.09 4.82 12.16
CA ARG A 195 12.88 4.27 11.07
C ARG A 195 14.08 3.48 11.60
N GLY A 196 14.55 2.50 10.82
CA GLY A 196 15.66 1.64 11.21
C GLY A 196 15.34 0.56 12.26
N ARG A 197 14.11 0.53 12.79
CA ARG A 197 13.67 -0.44 13.82
C ARG A 197 12.89 -1.65 13.25
N GLY A 198 12.95 -1.87 11.94
CA GLY A 198 12.30 -3.02 11.31
C GLY A 198 10.81 -2.89 11.05
N VAL A 199 10.18 -1.73 11.31
CA VAL A 199 8.74 -1.48 11.18
C VAL A 199 8.22 -1.80 9.77
N ALA A 200 8.84 -1.21 8.73
CA ALA A 200 8.44 -1.47 7.33
C ALA A 200 8.61 -2.94 6.95
N ARG A 201 9.70 -3.57 7.41
CA ARG A 201 9.97 -4.99 7.19
C ARG A 201 8.83 -5.84 7.76
N ARG A 202 8.46 -5.64 9.01
CA ARG A 202 7.42 -6.44 9.68
C ARG A 202 6.05 -6.26 9.04
N LEU A 203 5.72 -5.03 8.59
CA LEU A 203 4.49 -4.74 7.84
C LEU A 203 4.44 -5.44 6.49
N LEU A 204 5.57 -5.51 5.76
CA LEU A 204 5.65 -6.22 4.49
C LEU A 204 5.54 -7.72 4.68
N GLU A 205 6.35 -8.29 5.58
CA GLU A 205 6.39 -9.73 5.86
C GLU A 205 5.00 -10.29 6.15
N ARG A 206 4.18 -9.58 6.94
CA ARG A 206 2.82 -9.99 7.30
C ARG A 206 1.94 -10.34 6.10
N THR A 207 1.97 -9.54 5.04
CA THR A 207 1.13 -9.81 3.86
C THR A 207 1.87 -10.66 2.83
N LEU A 208 3.20 -10.55 2.72
CA LEU A 208 3.97 -11.36 1.78
C LEU A 208 3.96 -12.85 2.17
N GLU A 209 4.03 -13.19 3.46
CA GLU A 209 3.83 -14.56 3.95
C GLU A 209 2.47 -15.12 3.50
N ARG A 210 1.43 -14.31 3.54
CA ARG A 210 0.12 -14.68 3.03
C ARG A 210 0.12 -14.88 1.51
N CYS A 211 0.76 -13.98 0.76
CA CYS A 211 0.93 -14.14 -0.69
C CYS A 211 1.59 -15.48 -1.02
N ASP A 212 2.62 -15.86 -0.26
CA ASP A 212 3.36 -17.11 -0.44
C ASP A 212 2.48 -18.35 -0.13
N VAL A 213 1.70 -18.29 0.95
CA VAL A 213 0.76 -19.36 1.31
C VAL A 213 -0.37 -19.50 0.27
N GLU A 214 -0.88 -18.40 -0.26
CA GLU A 214 -1.94 -18.38 -1.27
C GLU A 214 -1.40 -18.69 -2.68
N GLY A 215 -0.08 -18.62 -2.91
CA GLY A 215 0.53 -18.74 -4.23
C GLY A 215 0.20 -17.54 -5.13
N LEU A 216 0.02 -16.37 -4.53
CA LEU A 216 -0.40 -15.15 -5.23
C LEU A 216 0.74 -14.14 -5.33
N PRO A 217 0.93 -13.52 -6.49
CA PRO A 217 1.90 -12.44 -6.66
C PRO A 217 1.46 -11.16 -5.96
N ALA A 218 2.44 -10.30 -5.70
CA ALA A 218 2.24 -8.95 -5.19
C ALA A 218 2.83 -7.91 -6.12
N TRP A 219 2.26 -6.72 -6.18
CA TRP A 219 2.81 -5.60 -6.94
C TRP A 219 2.65 -4.27 -6.21
N LEU A 220 3.45 -3.29 -6.59
CA LEU A 220 3.46 -1.95 -6.02
C LEU A 220 3.95 -0.90 -7.02
N GLU A 221 3.73 0.35 -6.67
CA GLU A 221 4.34 1.51 -7.32
C GLU A 221 5.12 2.33 -6.28
N THR A 222 6.30 2.82 -6.66
CA THR A 222 7.08 3.77 -5.85
C THR A 222 7.65 4.89 -6.71
N THR A 223 7.81 6.07 -6.11
CA THR A 223 8.35 7.26 -6.78
C THR A 223 9.82 7.51 -6.47
N GLU A 224 10.44 6.69 -5.63
CA GLU A 224 11.82 6.83 -5.18
C GLU A 224 12.63 5.58 -5.48
N GLY A 225 13.78 5.76 -6.14
CA GLY A 225 14.69 4.64 -6.46
C GLY A 225 15.30 3.98 -5.23
N THR A 226 15.56 4.73 -4.16
CA THR A 226 16.03 4.18 -2.88
C THR A 226 15.00 3.26 -2.24
N THR A 227 13.72 3.58 -2.39
CA THR A 227 12.61 2.76 -1.91
C THR A 227 12.45 1.53 -2.81
N ALA A 228 12.66 1.64 -4.13
CA ALA A 228 12.68 0.49 -5.04
C ALA A 228 13.74 -0.53 -4.62
N ALA A 229 14.98 -0.09 -4.35
CA ALA A 229 16.06 -0.97 -3.87
C ALA A 229 15.73 -1.64 -2.51
N MET A 230 14.92 -1.00 -1.66
CA MET A 230 14.42 -1.64 -0.46
C MET A 230 13.47 -2.80 -0.81
N TYR A 231 12.54 -2.62 -1.74
CA TYR A 231 11.59 -3.66 -2.14
C TYR A 231 12.23 -4.85 -2.84
N GLU A 232 13.35 -4.65 -3.57
CA GLU A 232 14.13 -5.75 -4.17
C GLU A 232 14.57 -6.79 -3.13
N ARG A 233 14.89 -6.35 -1.90
CA ARG A 233 15.25 -7.26 -0.79
C ARG A 233 14.09 -8.16 -0.33
N PHE A 234 12.86 -7.82 -0.72
CA PHE A 234 11.66 -8.62 -0.47
C PHE A 234 11.22 -9.43 -1.70
N GLY A 235 12.08 -9.50 -2.73
CA GLY A 235 11.85 -10.27 -3.95
C GLY A 235 10.99 -9.54 -4.99
N PHE A 236 10.79 -8.23 -4.87
CA PHE A 236 10.16 -7.45 -5.92
C PHE A 236 11.15 -7.15 -7.04
N GLU A 237 10.71 -7.28 -8.28
CA GLU A 237 11.45 -6.93 -9.48
C GLU A 237 10.79 -5.74 -10.18
N THR A 238 11.59 -4.84 -10.74
CA THR A 238 11.07 -3.70 -11.51
C THR A 238 10.57 -4.19 -12.87
N VAL A 239 9.27 -4.11 -13.09
CA VAL A 239 8.63 -4.48 -14.37
C VAL A 239 8.51 -3.29 -15.32
N ALA A 240 8.50 -2.07 -14.79
CA ALA A 240 8.55 -0.84 -15.56
C ALA A 240 9.17 0.28 -14.72
N ALA A 241 9.96 1.13 -15.37
CA ALA A 241 10.48 2.36 -14.77
C ALA A 241 10.27 3.53 -15.73
N MET A 242 9.84 4.66 -15.18
CA MET A 242 9.65 5.89 -15.92
C MET A 242 10.46 7.00 -15.24
N ALA A 243 11.28 7.70 -16.02
CA ALA A 243 12.03 8.84 -15.52
C ALA A 243 11.07 9.96 -15.07
N GLY A 244 11.44 10.64 -13.99
CA GLY A 244 10.73 11.82 -13.53
C GLY A 244 10.90 12.98 -14.49
N GLY A 245 9.92 13.88 -14.49
CA GLY A 245 9.94 15.13 -15.24
C GLY A 245 9.49 16.31 -14.37
N VAL A 246 9.34 17.46 -14.98
CA VAL A 246 8.98 18.72 -14.27
C VAL A 246 7.61 18.61 -13.56
N LEU A 247 6.67 17.86 -14.12
CA LEU A 247 5.29 17.76 -13.62
C LEU A 247 5.01 16.49 -12.80
N LEU A 248 5.76 15.43 -13.01
CA LEU A 248 5.54 14.13 -12.36
C LEU A 248 6.87 13.55 -11.89
N PRO A 249 6.93 12.99 -10.67
CA PRO A 249 8.11 12.27 -10.19
C PRO A 249 8.35 11.02 -11.03
N GLY A 250 9.55 10.46 -10.94
CA GLY A 250 9.87 9.14 -11.45
C GLY A 250 8.90 8.10 -10.88
N LEU A 251 8.75 6.99 -11.57
CA LEU A 251 7.89 5.90 -11.13
C LEU A 251 8.57 4.57 -11.41
N TRP A 252 8.62 3.72 -10.42
CA TRP A 252 8.97 2.31 -10.51
C TRP A 252 7.73 1.49 -10.24
N VAL A 253 7.36 0.64 -11.18
CA VAL A 253 6.31 -0.36 -11.00
C VAL A 253 7.01 -1.69 -10.78
N MET A 254 6.73 -2.33 -9.67
CA MET A 254 7.43 -3.53 -9.24
C MET A 254 6.46 -4.66 -8.98
N ARG A 255 6.90 -5.89 -9.24
CA ARG A 255 6.14 -7.11 -9.03
C ARG A 255 6.99 -8.17 -8.35
N ARG A 256 6.39 -8.93 -7.45
CA ARG A 256 6.94 -10.10 -6.80
C ARG A 256 6.05 -11.29 -7.14
N GLU A 257 6.63 -12.33 -7.70
CA GLU A 257 5.94 -13.61 -7.85
C GLU A 257 5.95 -14.36 -6.51
N ALA A 258 4.91 -15.16 -6.27
CA ALA A 258 4.95 -16.09 -5.15
C ALA A 258 5.99 -17.18 -5.43
N PRO A 259 6.67 -17.70 -4.41
CA PRO A 259 7.56 -18.84 -4.58
C PRO A 259 6.81 -20.00 -5.25
N GLU A 260 7.45 -20.65 -6.21
CA GLU A 260 6.91 -21.88 -6.78
C GLU A 260 6.70 -22.89 -5.64
N ARG A 261 5.48 -23.38 -5.48
CA ARG A 261 5.24 -24.49 -4.57
C ARG A 261 6.03 -25.68 -5.11
N SER A 262 7.15 -25.96 -4.46
CA SER A 262 7.90 -27.17 -4.80
C SER A 262 6.92 -28.35 -4.69
N HIS A 263 6.77 -29.13 -5.77
CA HIS A 263 5.96 -30.34 -5.88
C HIS A 263 6.47 -31.47 -4.95
N GLN A 264 7.02 -31.13 -3.79
CA GLN A 264 7.61 -32.06 -2.83
C GLN A 264 6.53 -32.78 -2.00
N ALA A 265 5.32 -32.17 -1.90
CA ALA A 265 4.22 -32.82 -1.17
C ALA A 265 3.58 -33.98 -1.94
N ASP A 266 3.65 -33.94 -3.28
CA ASP A 266 3.01 -34.99 -4.13
C ASP A 266 3.85 -36.28 -4.20
N ARG A 267 5.17 -36.18 -4.01
CA ARG A 267 6.04 -37.36 -3.98
C ARG A 267 5.94 -38.19 -2.70
N SER A 268 5.61 -37.57 -1.56
CA SER A 268 5.38 -38.30 -0.30
C SER A 268 4.07 -39.08 -0.32
N GLY A 269 3.02 -38.55 -0.95
CA GLY A 269 1.73 -39.25 -1.10
C GLY A 269 1.83 -40.44 -2.07
N ALA A 270 2.58 -40.29 -3.15
CA ALA A 270 2.77 -41.39 -4.14
C ALA A 270 3.62 -42.56 -3.58
N LEU A 271 4.62 -42.24 -2.75
CA LEU A 271 5.44 -43.28 -2.10
C LEU A 271 4.64 -44.12 -1.08
N VAL A 272 3.76 -43.48 -0.32
CA VAL A 272 2.92 -44.18 0.71
C VAL A 272 1.86 -45.06 0.02
N ILE A 273 1.35 -44.68 -1.15
CA ILE A 273 0.36 -45.50 -1.88
C ILE A 273 1.04 -46.68 -2.55
N SER A 274 2.27 -46.55 -3.06
CA SER A 274 3.00 -47.68 -3.66
C SER A 274 3.35 -48.75 -2.65
N ASP A 275 3.76 -48.38 -1.42
CA ASP A 275 4.10 -49.32 -0.36
C ASP A 275 2.86 -50.07 0.18
N GLN A 276 1.68 -49.42 0.17
CA GLN A 276 0.43 -50.08 0.57
C GLN A 276 -0.11 -51.07 -0.50
N GLU A 277 0.11 -50.77 -1.77
CA GLU A 277 -0.29 -51.64 -2.88
C GLU A 277 0.62 -52.86 -3.01
N GLU A 278 1.93 -52.68 -2.74
CA GLU A 278 2.88 -53.80 -2.70
C GLU A 278 2.66 -54.70 -1.51
N ALA A 279 2.32 -54.18 -0.35
CA ALA A 279 1.94 -54.94 0.84
C ALA A 279 0.61 -55.71 0.69
N ARG A 280 -0.32 -55.26 -0.18
CA ARG A 280 -1.56 -55.98 -0.53
C ARG A 280 -1.37 -57.11 -1.52
N ARG A 281 -0.34 -57.04 -2.40
CA ARG A 281 -0.02 -58.12 -3.36
C ARG A 281 0.80 -59.26 -2.74
N ALA A 282 1.38 -59.02 -1.56
CA ALA A 282 2.17 -60.02 -0.83
C ALA A 282 1.37 -60.86 0.18
N ARG A 283 0.05 -60.67 0.25
CA ARG A 283 -0.89 -61.51 1.02
C ARG A 283 -1.81 -62.27 0.10
#